data_7273516f18d936eedd382b1b67082f05
#
_entry.id   7273516f18d936eedd382b1b67082f05
#
_cell.length_a   1.000
_cell.length_b   1.000
_cell.length_c   1.000
_cell.angle_alpha   90.00
_cell.angle_beta   90.00
_cell.angle_gamma   90.00
#
_symmetry.space_group_name_H-M   'P 1'
#
loop_
_entity.id
_entity.type
_entity.pdbx_description
1 polymer ?
#
loop_
_entity_poly.entity_id
_entity_poly.type
_entity_poly.pdbx_seq_one_letter_code
_entity_poly.pdbx_strand_id
1 'polypeptide(L)'
;LMDLQRRMVGEVLDLWSRLPSLSCSPLCHPILPLLVDFRHARRCLPQLPRDLGPASTFRWPQDALRQLVEGREVCQRLLGRAPQGLWPSEGSVSPEVLDLARQAGFSWVASDEGVLHRSERDRESRVDGPWVQAGDESGLRLVFRDHTLSDRVGFVYQRWDGEAAAADLLAGARERWGWGPGAVPVILDGENPWEAFPDAGEAFMGALFRSGRVCSVDQLVQQPAIGRVRRLHTGSWIDADFRIWAGDPQDRAAWGLLAQLRQAWKEAGCPEDAWRHLANAESSDWTWWFGPEHHSEVADLFDALFRAHLAAGWRALGGPVPEALARPVQSLAGDSLVLKQRGRGRPRLDGALHPADWARAASIPPPTQGSMSRGRSWLHGGAIVGDGHHLSLRLDLDPEAGAPTLEREGQPPIA
;
A
#
# COMPACT_ATOMS: atom_id res chain seq x y z
N LEU A 1 -8.56 29.69 -13.01
CA LEU A 1 -7.96 28.63 -12.22
C LEU A 1 -7.64 27.39 -13.08
N MET A 2 -8.65 26.79 -13.78
CA MET A 2 -8.45 25.59 -14.62
C MET A 2 -7.37 25.76 -15.68
N ASP A 3 -7.26 26.92 -16.34
CA ASP A 3 -6.22 27.17 -17.34
C ASP A 3 -4.83 27.30 -16.72
N LEU A 4 -4.74 27.80 -15.49
CA LEU A 4 -3.50 27.79 -14.74
C LEU A 4 -3.07 26.35 -14.41
N GLN A 5 -4.00 25.54 -13.89
CA GLN A 5 -3.72 24.13 -13.57
C GLN A 5 -3.28 23.35 -14.81
N ARG A 6 -3.94 23.51 -15.96
CA ARG A 6 -3.53 22.87 -17.22
C ARG A 6 -2.11 23.26 -17.65
N ARG A 7 -1.75 24.54 -17.52
CA ARG A 7 -0.38 24.99 -17.83
C ARG A 7 0.63 24.35 -16.87
N MET A 8 0.35 24.36 -15.56
CA MET A 8 1.24 23.76 -14.57
C MET A 8 1.46 22.27 -14.83
N VAL A 9 0.41 21.51 -15.17
CA VAL A 9 0.55 20.10 -15.55
C VAL A 9 1.46 19.95 -16.79
N GLY A 10 1.28 20.81 -17.80
CA GLY A 10 2.15 20.81 -18.98
C GLY A 10 3.62 21.08 -18.63
N GLU A 11 3.88 22.08 -17.80
CA GLU A 11 5.23 22.42 -17.35
C GLU A 11 5.89 21.28 -16.54
N VAL A 12 5.14 20.60 -15.66
CA VAL A 12 5.62 19.42 -14.93
C VAL A 12 5.98 18.27 -15.88
N LEU A 13 5.14 17.98 -16.87
CA LEU A 13 5.43 16.94 -17.87
C LEU A 13 6.67 17.29 -18.71
N ASP A 14 6.84 18.56 -19.09
CA ASP A 14 8.04 19.03 -19.80
C ASP A 14 9.31 18.87 -18.97
N LEU A 15 9.24 19.14 -17.66
CA LEU A 15 10.36 18.90 -16.74
C LEU A 15 10.67 17.43 -16.63
N TRP A 16 9.68 16.59 -16.44
CA TRP A 16 9.87 15.13 -16.33
C TRP A 16 10.42 14.51 -17.62
N SER A 17 10.04 15.02 -18.79
CA SER A 17 10.57 14.54 -20.07
C SER A 17 12.10 14.71 -20.20
N ARG A 18 12.69 15.64 -19.44
CA ARG A 18 14.14 15.96 -19.43
C ARG A 18 14.92 15.13 -18.40
N LEU A 19 14.25 14.42 -17.49
CA LEU A 19 14.93 13.61 -16.47
C LEU A 19 15.72 12.47 -17.12
N PRO A 20 16.94 12.16 -16.67
CA PRO A 20 17.78 11.12 -17.28
C PRO A 20 17.23 9.71 -17.09
N SER A 21 16.44 9.47 -16.05
CA SER A 21 15.88 8.17 -15.65
C SER A 21 14.40 8.31 -15.35
N LEU A 22 13.61 7.34 -15.77
CA LEU A 22 12.17 7.28 -15.52
C LEU A 22 11.76 5.89 -15.06
N SER A 23 10.89 5.88 -14.06
CA SER A 23 10.07 4.74 -13.69
C SER A 23 8.59 5.10 -13.81
N CYS A 24 7.72 4.12 -13.85
CA CYS A 24 6.27 4.35 -13.74
C CYS A 24 5.62 3.28 -12.88
N SER A 25 4.40 3.57 -12.48
CA SER A 25 3.48 2.60 -11.89
C SER A 25 2.53 2.03 -12.95
N PRO A 26 1.78 0.97 -12.66
CA PRO A 26 0.67 0.52 -13.50
C PRO A 26 -0.36 1.63 -13.73
N LEU A 27 -1.14 1.57 -14.81
CA LEU A 27 -1.99 2.66 -15.28
C LEU A 27 -2.92 3.23 -14.20
N CYS A 28 -3.68 2.39 -13.53
CA CYS A 28 -4.65 2.78 -12.51
C CYS A 28 -4.24 2.39 -11.08
N HIS A 29 -2.96 2.18 -10.86
CA HIS A 29 -2.41 1.88 -9.52
C HIS A 29 -3.00 0.65 -8.81
N PRO A 30 -3.20 -0.51 -9.45
CA PRO A 30 -3.74 -1.70 -8.79
C PRO A 30 -2.69 -2.46 -7.98
N ILE A 31 -3.10 -3.21 -6.96
CA ILE A 31 -2.25 -4.20 -6.29
C ILE A 31 -2.08 -5.41 -7.22
N LEU A 32 -1.03 -5.39 -8.05
CA LEU A 32 -0.83 -6.36 -9.13
C LEU A 32 -0.92 -7.83 -8.71
N PRO A 33 -0.33 -8.27 -7.56
CA PRO A 33 -0.49 -9.65 -7.12
C PRO A 33 -1.94 -10.06 -6.88
N LEU A 34 -2.81 -9.14 -6.45
CA LEU A 34 -4.22 -9.41 -6.23
C LEU A 34 -5.01 -9.48 -7.54
N LEU A 35 -4.61 -8.73 -8.59
CA LEU A 35 -5.16 -8.87 -9.93
C LEU A 35 -4.80 -10.23 -10.55
N VAL A 36 -3.55 -10.66 -10.37
CA VAL A 36 -3.08 -11.97 -10.86
C VAL A 36 -3.93 -13.10 -10.27
N ASP A 37 -4.11 -13.08 -8.97
CA ASP A 37 -4.97 -14.00 -8.24
C ASP A 37 -5.23 -13.44 -6.84
N PHE A 38 -6.46 -13.06 -6.53
CA PHE A 38 -6.81 -12.52 -5.21
C PHE A 38 -6.38 -13.43 -4.05
N ARG A 39 -6.32 -14.75 -4.28
CA ARG A 39 -5.88 -15.73 -3.26
C ARG A 39 -4.40 -15.57 -2.90
N HIS A 40 -3.61 -14.79 -3.66
CA HIS A 40 -2.23 -14.45 -3.29
C HIS A 40 -2.17 -13.68 -1.97
N ALA A 41 -3.24 -12.99 -1.56
CA ALA A 41 -3.35 -12.40 -0.23
C ALA A 41 -3.02 -13.41 0.89
N ARG A 42 -3.37 -14.69 0.74
CA ARG A 42 -3.08 -15.72 1.75
C ARG A 42 -1.61 -16.13 1.82
N ARG A 43 -0.79 -15.76 0.82
CA ARG A 43 0.65 -16.04 0.86
C ARG A 43 1.35 -15.19 1.93
N CYS A 44 0.87 -13.96 2.14
CA CYS A 44 1.38 -13.03 3.14
C CYS A 44 0.46 -12.89 4.37
N LEU A 45 -0.82 -13.26 4.26
CA LEU A 45 -1.83 -13.22 5.32
C LEU A 45 -2.41 -14.63 5.57
N PRO A 46 -1.64 -15.55 6.16
CA PRO A 46 -2.10 -16.94 6.35
C PRO A 46 -3.29 -17.06 7.31
N GLN A 47 -3.56 -16.02 8.12
CA GLN A 47 -4.71 -15.94 9.04
C GLN A 47 -6.04 -15.64 8.33
N LEU A 48 -6.04 -15.24 7.06
CA LEU A 48 -7.27 -15.02 6.31
C LEU A 48 -8.15 -16.28 6.29
N PRO A 49 -9.49 -16.12 6.26
CA PRO A 49 -10.41 -17.24 6.16
C PRO A 49 -10.06 -18.16 4.98
N ARG A 50 -10.36 -19.46 5.11
CA ARG A 50 -10.19 -20.40 3.98
C ARG A 50 -11.08 -20.05 2.82
N ASP A 51 -12.30 -19.61 3.11
CA ASP A 51 -13.24 -19.06 2.14
C ASP A 51 -13.12 -17.54 2.12
N LEU A 52 -12.69 -17.00 0.99
CA LEU A 52 -12.58 -15.57 0.72
C LEU A 52 -13.83 -15.03 0.00
N GLY A 53 -14.87 -15.86 -0.11
CA GLY A 53 -16.11 -15.50 -0.81
C GLY A 53 -15.89 -15.21 -2.31
N PRO A 54 -16.76 -14.38 -2.90
CA PRO A 54 -16.72 -14.04 -4.34
C PRO A 54 -15.39 -13.43 -4.78
N ALA A 55 -14.65 -12.73 -3.90
CA ALA A 55 -13.34 -12.17 -4.21
C ALA A 55 -12.34 -13.24 -4.70
N SER A 56 -12.44 -14.47 -4.20
CA SER A 56 -11.57 -15.60 -4.60
C SER A 56 -11.67 -15.98 -6.07
N THR A 57 -12.70 -15.52 -6.77
CA THR A 57 -12.90 -15.76 -8.20
C THR A 57 -12.12 -14.77 -9.08
N PHE A 58 -11.60 -13.67 -8.50
CA PHE A 58 -10.81 -12.70 -9.24
C PHE A 58 -9.41 -13.27 -9.53
N ARG A 59 -9.16 -13.62 -10.78
CA ARG A 59 -7.92 -14.25 -11.27
C ARG A 59 -7.67 -13.86 -12.72
N TRP A 60 -7.07 -12.67 -12.90
CA TRP A 60 -6.94 -12.07 -14.22
C TRP A 60 -5.53 -11.50 -14.46
N PRO A 61 -4.48 -12.35 -14.62
CA PRO A 61 -3.12 -11.89 -14.90
C PRO A 61 -3.03 -11.04 -16.18
N GLN A 62 -3.99 -11.22 -17.11
CA GLN A 62 -4.07 -10.41 -18.32
C GLN A 62 -4.38 -8.94 -18.02
N ASP A 63 -5.21 -8.67 -16.99
CA ASP A 63 -5.53 -7.31 -16.59
C ASP A 63 -4.31 -6.65 -15.94
N ALA A 64 -3.59 -7.38 -15.10
CA ALA A 64 -2.32 -6.92 -14.53
C ALA A 64 -1.29 -6.60 -15.62
N LEU A 65 -1.15 -7.44 -16.64
CA LEU A 65 -0.27 -7.18 -17.78
C LEU A 65 -0.73 -5.95 -18.57
N ARG A 66 -2.02 -5.81 -18.82
CA ARG A 66 -2.60 -4.68 -19.54
C ARG A 66 -2.37 -3.36 -18.80
N GLN A 67 -2.58 -3.33 -17.48
CA GLN A 67 -2.29 -2.18 -16.63
C GLN A 67 -0.81 -1.76 -16.71
N LEU A 68 0.12 -2.72 -16.75
CA LEU A 68 1.55 -2.48 -16.90
C LEU A 68 1.89 -1.90 -18.28
N VAL A 69 1.39 -2.52 -19.34
CA VAL A 69 1.66 -2.11 -20.73
C VAL A 69 1.08 -0.71 -20.98
N GLU A 70 -0.20 -0.50 -20.67
CA GLU A 70 -0.86 0.79 -20.89
C GLU A 70 -0.22 1.91 -20.05
N GLY A 71 0.15 1.64 -18.79
CA GLY A 71 0.87 2.60 -17.95
C GLY A 71 2.20 3.03 -18.56
N ARG A 72 2.99 2.07 -19.05
CA ARG A 72 4.26 2.33 -19.72
C ARG A 72 4.09 3.10 -21.03
N GLU A 73 3.06 2.78 -21.82
CA GLU A 73 2.72 3.46 -23.07
C GLU A 73 2.25 4.90 -22.84
N VAL A 74 1.45 5.15 -21.78
CA VAL A 74 1.04 6.50 -21.38
C VAL A 74 2.27 7.34 -21.05
N CYS A 75 3.19 6.83 -20.24
CA CYS A 75 4.44 7.52 -19.93
C CYS A 75 5.28 7.78 -21.20
N GLN A 76 5.41 6.79 -22.08
CA GLN A 76 6.13 6.96 -23.34
C GLN A 76 5.51 8.06 -24.21
N ARG A 77 4.18 8.11 -24.31
CA ARG A 77 3.46 9.13 -25.09
C ARG A 77 3.61 10.53 -24.50
N LEU A 78 3.53 10.66 -23.18
CA LEU A 78 3.59 11.95 -22.50
C LEU A 78 5.01 12.48 -22.34
N LEU A 79 6.01 11.60 -22.13
CA LEU A 79 7.38 11.96 -21.80
C LEU A 79 8.37 11.70 -22.96
N GLY A 80 7.89 11.21 -24.11
CA GLY A 80 8.68 10.96 -25.31
C GLY A 80 9.57 9.72 -25.26
N ARG A 81 9.58 8.98 -24.15
CA ARG A 81 10.37 7.74 -23.97
C ARG A 81 9.73 6.77 -22.98
N ALA A 82 9.95 5.48 -23.17
CA ALA A 82 9.44 4.46 -22.30
C ALA A 82 10.28 4.37 -21.00
N PRO A 83 9.64 4.34 -19.83
CA PRO A 83 10.30 4.06 -18.56
C PRO A 83 10.99 2.68 -18.58
N GLN A 84 12.19 2.61 -17.97
CA GLN A 84 12.92 1.36 -17.81
C GLN A 84 12.52 0.63 -16.53
N GLY A 85 12.08 1.37 -15.53
CA GLY A 85 11.76 0.88 -14.21
C GLY A 85 10.27 0.82 -13.93
N LEU A 86 9.91 -0.16 -13.12
CA LEU A 86 8.58 -0.31 -12.55
C LEU A 86 8.66 -0.09 -11.03
N TRP A 87 7.90 0.89 -10.54
CA TRP A 87 7.41 0.91 -9.18
C TRP A 87 6.02 0.29 -9.19
N PRO A 88 5.84 -1.00 -8.83
CA PRO A 88 4.50 -1.56 -8.70
C PRO A 88 3.74 -0.77 -7.64
N SER A 89 2.45 -0.60 -7.82
CA SER A 89 1.61 0.09 -6.83
C SER A 89 1.89 -0.44 -5.43
N GLU A 90 2.18 0.46 -4.50
CA GLU A 90 2.50 0.11 -3.11
C GLU A 90 3.71 -0.84 -2.95
N GLY A 91 4.65 -0.83 -3.90
CA GLY A 91 5.76 -1.77 -3.90
C GLY A 91 5.33 -3.24 -3.97
N SER A 92 4.09 -3.50 -4.40
CA SER A 92 3.46 -4.82 -4.35
C SER A 92 4.03 -5.78 -5.39
N VAL A 93 4.62 -6.87 -4.94
CA VAL A 93 5.27 -7.86 -5.81
C VAL A 93 4.84 -9.29 -5.51
N SER A 94 4.99 -10.13 -6.51
CA SER A 94 5.00 -11.60 -6.43
C SER A 94 5.87 -12.15 -7.54
N PRO A 95 6.26 -13.44 -7.52
CA PRO A 95 7.00 -14.03 -8.63
C PRO A 95 6.31 -13.83 -9.97
N GLU A 96 4.99 -13.99 -10.02
CA GLU A 96 4.19 -13.84 -11.25
C GLU A 96 4.19 -12.39 -11.76
N VAL A 97 4.22 -11.39 -10.84
CA VAL A 97 4.30 -9.97 -11.23
C VAL A 97 5.64 -9.67 -11.89
N LEU A 98 6.75 -10.30 -11.47
CA LEU A 98 8.04 -10.13 -12.14
C LEU A 98 7.99 -10.63 -13.57
N ASP A 99 7.33 -11.78 -13.81
CA ASP A 99 7.13 -12.31 -15.16
C ASP A 99 6.33 -11.35 -16.05
N LEU A 100 5.28 -10.74 -15.50
CA LEU A 100 4.47 -9.75 -16.21
C LEU A 100 5.24 -8.45 -16.47
N ALA A 101 6.04 -7.97 -15.50
CA ALA A 101 6.89 -6.79 -15.67
C ALA A 101 7.89 -6.97 -16.80
N ARG A 102 8.51 -8.17 -16.91
CA ARG A 102 9.39 -8.53 -18.01
C ARG A 102 8.65 -8.53 -19.35
N GLN A 103 7.46 -9.13 -19.41
CA GLN A 103 6.63 -9.15 -20.60
C GLN A 103 6.23 -7.73 -21.06
N ALA A 104 5.98 -6.83 -20.11
CA ALA A 104 5.70 -5.42 -20.38
C ALA A 104 6.95 -4.60 -20.77
N GLY A 105 8.15 -5.20 -20.73
CA GLY A 105 9.41 -4.59 -21.20
C GLY A 105 10.10 -3.71 -20.15
N PHE A 106 9.90 -3.96 -18.86
CA PHE A 106 10.67 -3.33 -17.81
C PHE A 106 12.01 -4.03 -17.60
N SER A 107 13.04 -3.25 -17.28
CA SER A 107 14.40 -3.73 -17.00
C SER A 107 14.66 -3.94 -15.52
N TRP A 108 13.90 -3.24 -14.67
CA TRP A 108 13.98 -3.39 -13.23
C TRP A 108 12.60 -3.14 -12.54
N VAL A 109 12.46 -3.74 -11.37
CA VAL A 109 11.28 -3.62 -10.50
C VAL A 109 11.77 -3.27 -9.11
N ALA A 110 11.13 -2.28 -8.49
CA ALA A 110 11.41 -1.92 -7.11
C ALA A 110 10.34 -2.45 -6.14
N SER A 111 10.77 -2.72 -4.91
CA SER A 111 9.91 -3.08 -3.79
C SER A 111 10.57 -2.60 -2.47
N ASP A 112 10.18 -3.17 -1.33
CA ASP A 112 10.67 -2.77 -0.01
C ASP A 112 11.62 -3.82 0.59
N GLU A 113 12.56 -3.38 1.47
CA GLU A 113 13.46 -4.29 2.17
C GLU A 113 12.72 -5.32 3.02
N GLY A 114 11.52 -5.00 3.52
CA GLY A 114 10.69 -5.94 4.26
C GLY A 114 10.29 -7.16 3.42
N VAL A 115 10.04 -6.96 2.12
CA VAL A 115 9.80 -8.04 1.15
C VAL A 115 11.08 -8.87 0.95
N LEU A 116 12.25 -8.22 0.81
CA LEU A 116 13.55 -8.90 0.69
C LEU A 116 13.83 -9.74 1.93
N HIS A 117 13.72 -9.15 3.12
CA HIS A 117 13.99 -9.83 4.39
C HIS A 117 13.11 -11.07 4.59
N ARG A 118 11.84 -11.00 4.18
CA ARG A 118 10.95 -12.17 4.22
C ARG A 118 11.26 -13.20 3.13
N SER A 119 11.81 -12.76 2.00
CA SER A 119 12.24 -13.66 0.91
C SER A 119 13.44 -14.49 1.32
N GLU A 120 14.44 -13.86 1.89
CA GLU A 120 15.71 -14.47 2.29
C GLU A 120 15.68 -15.03 3.73
N ARG A 121 14.65 -14.66 4.52
CA ARG A 121 14.54 -14.96 5.96
C ARG A 121 15.72 -14.40 6.76
N ASP A 122 16.28 -13.31 6.28
CA ASP A 122 17.42 -12.61 6.84
C ASP A 122 17.14 -11.10 6.86
N ARG A 123 17.16 -10.51 8.05
CA ARG A 123 16.90 -9.08 8.27
C ARG A 123 18.11 -8.19 8.01
N GLU A 124 19.25 -8.78 7.73
CA GLU A 124 20.50 -8.08 7.44
C GLU A 124 20.83 -8.11 5.94
N SER A 125 19.92 -8.63 5.11
CA SER A 125 20.08 -8.61 3.66
C SER A 125 20.29 -7.20 3.15
N ARG A 126 21.36 -6.99 2.38
CA ARG A 126 21.77 -5.67 1.89
C ARG A 126 20.84 -5.17 0.79
N VAL A 127 20.58 -3.86 0.76
CA VAL A 127 19.77 -3.18 -0.27
C VAL A 127 20.57 -2.20 -1.12
N ASP A 128 21.87 -2.04 -0.87
CA ASP A 128 22.74 -1.06 -1.53
C ASP A 128 23.22 -1.49 -2.94
N GLY A 129 22.49 -2.38 -3.57
CA GLY A 129 22.74 -2.85 -4.94
C GLY A 129 21.56 -3.64 -5.49
N PRO A 130 21.60 -3.95 -6.80
CA PRO A 130 20.52 -4.71 -7.42
C PRO A 130 20.59 -6.19 -7.07
N TRP A 131 19.43 -6.82 -7.01
CA TRP A 131 19.23 -8.25 -6.87
C TRP A 131 18.70 -8.86 -8.17
N VAL A 132 18.77 -10.17 -8.29
CA VAL A 132 18.13 -10.93 -9.38
C VAL A 132 17.33 -12.08 -8.79
N GLN A 133 16.28 -12.52 -9.49
CA GLN A 133 15.59 -13.74 -9.12
C GLN A 133 16.45 -14.95 -9.54
N ALA A 134 16.58 -15.94 -8.67
CA ALA A 134 17.34 -17.16 -9.00
C ALA A 134 16.63 -17.94 -10.14
N GLY A 135 17.39 -18.32 -11.15
CA GLY A 135 16.88 -19.00 -12.35
C GLY A 135 16.29 -18.05 -13.41
N ASP A 136 16.27 -16.74 -13.16
CA ASP A 136 15.90 -15.75 -14.18
C ASP A 136 17.14 -15.36 -15.01
N GLU A 137 17.13 -15.75 -16.28
CA GLU A 137 18.16 -15.40 -17.26
C GLU A 137 17.83 -14.12 -18.05
N SER A 138 16.65 -13.54 -17.84
CA SER A 138 16.16 -12.36 -18.58
C SER A 138 16.95 -11.08 -18.27
N GLY A 139 17.63 -11.06 -17.14
CA GLY A 139 18.36 -9.90 -16.67
C GLY A 139 17.51 -8.85 -15.92
N LEU A 140 16.25 -9.14 -15.63
CA LEU A 140 15.41 -8.27 -14.79
C LEU A 140 16.07 -8.05 -13.43
N ARG A 141 16.21 -6.77 -13.05
CA ARG A 141 16.80 -6.38 -11.77
C ARG A 141 15.73 -6.11 -10.74
N LEU A 142 16.01 -6.47 -9.48
CA LEU A 142 15.19 -6.14 -8.33
C LEU A 142 15.93 -5.09 -7.49
N VAL A 143 15.22 -4.07 -7.07
CA VAL A 143 15.71 -2.98 -6.22
C VAL A 143 14.82 -2.91 -5.00
N PHE A 144 15.43 -2.86 -3.82
CA PHE A 144 14.67 -2.78 -2.58
C PHE A 144 14.99 -1.47 -1.88
N ARG A 145 13.93 -0.69 -1.57
CA ARG A 145 14.10 0.57 -0.81
C ARG A 145 14.61 0.28 0.59
N ASP A 146 15.47 1.14 1.07
CA ASP A 146 15.78 1.22 2.48
C ASP A 146 14.60 1.88 3.20
N HIS A 147 13.91 1.10 4.00
CA HIS A 147 12.69 1.54 4.70
C HIS A 147 12.99 2.71 5.64
N THR A 148 13.99 2.53 6.50
CA THR A 148 14.34 3.50 7.54
C THR A 148 14.75 4.86 6.95
N LEU A 149 15.62 4.85 5.93
CA LEU A 149 16.11 6.10 5.34
C LEU A 149 15.04 6.78 4.49
N SER A 150 14.21 6.02 3.81
CA SER A 150 13.08 6.56 3.07
C SER A 150 12.06 7.21 4.00
N ASP A 151 11.68 6.53 5.09
CA ASP A 151 10.70 7.04 6.04
C ASP A 151 11.19 8.30 6.80
N ARG A 152 12.51 8.45 6.99
CA ARG A 152 13.04 9.70 7.56
C ARG A 152 12.67 10.91 6.71
N VAL A 153 12.74 10.80 5.39
CA VAL A 153 12.38 11.91 4.48
C VAL A 153 10.89 12.26 4.62
N GLY A 154 10.03 11.26 4.57
CA GLY A 154 8.57 11.48 4.60
C GLY A 154 8.03 11.91 5.96
N PHE A 155 8.65 11.47 7.08
CA PHE A 155 8.01 11.57 8.41
C PHE A 155 8.87 12.23 9.49
N VAL A 156 10.18 12.41 9.28
CA VAL A 156 11.10 12.97 10.29
C VAL A 156 11.62 14.33 9.87
N TYR A 157 12.16 14.45 8.66
CA TYR A 157 12.89 15.63 8.21
C TYR A 157 12.04 16.87 7.94
N GLN A 158 10.72 16.73 7.84
CA GLN A 158 9.77 17.81 7.61
C GLN A 158 9.90 18.99 8.60
N ARG A 159 10.48 18.75 9.78
CA ARG A 159 10.66 19.74 10.86
C ARG A 159 12.11 20.12 11.08
N TRP A 160 13.02 19.62 10.26
CA TRP A 160 14.45 19.86 10.40
C TRP A 160 14.89 21.00 9.48
N ASP A 161 16.06 21.55 9.77
CA ASP A 161 16.80 22.33 8.78
C ASP A 161 17.13 21.43 7.57
N GLY A 162 16.89 21.94 6.34
CA GLY A 162 16.99 21.12 5.15
C GLY A 162 18.42 20.63 4.87
N GLU A 163 19.44 21.43 5.16
CA GLU A 163 20.83 21.02 4.98
C GLU A 163 21.23 19.98 6.04
N ALA A 164 20.78 20.17 7.27
CA ALA A 164 21.00 19.20 8.34
C ALA A 164 20.30 17.85 8.04
N ALA A 165 19.09 17.87 7.51
CA ALA A 165 18.35 16.69 7.07
C ALA A 165 19.08 15.93 5.96
N ALA A 166 19.60 16.64 4.95
CA ALA A 166 20.38 16.02 3.87
C ALA A 166 21.70 15.42 4.40
N ALA A 167 22.37 16.10 5.32
CA ALA A 167 23.58 15.59 5.94
C ALA A 167 23.31 14.31 6.78
N ASP A 168 22.20 14.26 7.54
CA ASP A 168 21.78 13.09 8.32
C ASP A 168 21.43 11.91 7.42
N LEU A 169 20.70 12.14 6.31
CA LEU A 169 20.39 11.11 5.33
C LEU A 169 21.66 10.47 4.76
N LEU A 170 22.61 11.28 4.35
CA LEU A 170 23.91 10.82 3.80
C LEU A 170 24.76 10.11 4.86
N ALA A 171 24.75 10.59 6.10
CA ALA A 171 25.44 9.95 7.22
C ALA A 171 24.80 8.59 7.55
N GLY A 172 23.47 8.52 7.61
CA GLY A 172 22.74 7.27 7.84
C GLY A 172 22.97 6.23 6.75
N ALA A 173 22.99 6.65 5.48
CA ALA A 173 23.33 5.76 4.37
C ALA A 173 24.76 5.21 4.50
N ARG A 174 25.71 6.06 4.88
CA ARG A 174 27.09 5.67 5.12
C ARG A 174 27.24 4.72 6.31
N GLU A 175 26.57 5.03 7.40
CA GLU A 175 26.64 4.21 8.62
C GLU A 175 26.10 2.80 8.36
N ARG A 176 24.97 2.71 7.66
CA ARG A 176 24.28 1.45 7.42
C ARG A 176 24.96 0.59 6.34
N TRP A 177 25.45 1.21 5.26
CA TRP A 177 25.92 0.49 4.09
C TRP A 177 27.38 0.76 3.68
N GLY A 178 28.04 1.74 4.29
CA GLY A 178 29.40 2.18 3.96
C GLY A 178 29.46 3.00 2.66
N TRP A 179 30.70 3.37 2.27
CA TRP A 179 30.99 4.02 0.99
C TRP A 179 31.49 3.00 -0.03
N GLY A 180 30.66 2.01 -0.37
CA GLY A 180 30.94 1.06 -1.42
C GLY A 180 30.59 1.58 -2.82
N PRO A 181 30.74 0.76 -3.85
CA PRO A 181 30.30 1.10 -5.22
C PRO A 181 28.79 1.06 -5.38
N GLY A 182 28.03 0.60 -4.39
CA GLY A 182 26.58 0.56 -4.40
C GLY A 182 25.94 1.89 -4.08
N ALA A 183 24.62 1.93 -4.18
CA ALA A 183 23.80 3.06 -3.75
C ALA A 183 22.56 2.57 -3.01
N VAL A 184 22.16 3.31 -1.99
CA VAL A 184 20.97 3.00 -1.18
C VAL A 184 19.73 3.53 -1.89
N PRO A 185 18.76 2.68 -2.24
CA PRO A 185 17.51 3.13 -2.82
C PRO A 185 16.63 3.83 -1.78
N VAL A 186 16.47 5.13 -1.93
CA VAL A 186 15.49 5.95 -1.21
C VAL A 186 14.29 6.10 -2.14
N ILE A 187 13.19 5.48 -1.81
CA ILE A 187 11.97 5.45 -2.63
C ILE A 187 10.81 5.96 -1.77
N LEU A 188 10.08 6.94 -2.30
CA LEU A 188 9.10 7.77 -1.58
C LEU A 188 7.87 7.97 -2.45
N ASP A 189 6.75 8.33 -1.82
CA ASP A 189 5.69 9.04 -2.50
C ASP A 189 6.18 10.42 -2.94
N GLY A 190 5.70 10.88 -4.09
CA GLY A 190 6.26 12.05 -4.77
C GLY A 190 6.18 13.34 -3.96
N GLU A 191 5.22 13.47 -3.06
CA GLU A 191 5.01 14.63 -2.19
C GLU A 191 5.91 14.63 -0.94
N ASN A 192 6.39 13.46 -0.49
CA ASN A 192 7.13 13.32 0.77
C ASN A 192 8.33 14.28 0.92
N PRO A 193 9.15 14.54 -0.12
CA PRO A 193 10.33 15.38 0.04
C PRO A 193 10.03 16.89 0.01
N TRP A 194 8.77 17.31 -0.16
CA TRP A 194 8.47 18.74 -0.32
C TRP A 194 7.17 19.20 0.36
N GLU A 195 6.06 18.43 0.35
CA GLU A 195 4.74 18.92 0.77
C GLU A 195 4.71 19.46 2.20
N ALA A 196 5.34 18.75 3.11
CA ALA A 196 5.34 19.12 4.52
C ALA A 196 6.59 19.90 4.97
N PHE A 197 7.51 20.21 4.05
CA PHE A 197 8.68 21.04 4.34
C PHE A 197 8.32 22.52 4.24
N PRO A 198 8.86 23.39 5.14
CA PRO A 198 8.52 24.83 5.16
C PRO A 198 8.84 25.58 3.87
N ASP A 199 9.91 25.17 3.15
CA ASP A 199 10.41 25.75 1.90
C ASP A 199 10.10 24.87 0.68
N ALA A 200 9.07 24.03 0.75
CA ALA A 200 8.76 23.02 -0.27
C ALA A 200 9.96 22.09 -0.58
N GLY A 201 10.80 21.81 0.39
CA GLY A 201 11.94 20.89 0.29
C GLY A 201 13.13 21.41 -0.48
N GLU A 202 13.17 22.71 -0.85
CA GLU A 202 14.23 23.29 -1.70
C GLU A 202 15.62 23.16 -1.05
N ALA A 203 15.75 23.50 0.22
CA ALA A 203 17.02 23.39 0.96
C ALA A 203 17.49 21.94 1.06
N PHE A 204 16.58 21.01 1.43
CA PHE A 204 16.87 19.58 1.55
C PHE A 204 17.31 18.97 0.22
N MET A 205 16.47 19.07 -0.80
CA MET A 205 16.75 18.49 -2.13
C MET A 205 17.98 19.15 -2.76
N GLY A 206 18.11 20.49 -2.62
CA GLY A 206 19.27 21.21 -3.11
C GLY A 206 20.58 20.77 -2.48
N ALA A 207 20.63 20.61 -1.15
CA ALA A 207 21.80 20.09 -0.45
C ALA A 207 22.13 18.65 -0.87
N LEU A 208 21.10 17.79 -0.96
CA LEU A 208 21.28 16.39 -1.36
C LEU A 208 21.88 16.30 -2.78
N PHE A 209 21.33 17.02 -3.76
CA PHE A 209 21.85 16.98 -5.13
C PHE A 209 23.22 17.63 -5.27
N ARG A 210 23.50 18.76 -4.57
CA ARG A 210 24.82 19.38 -4.55
C ARG A 210 25.90 18.49 -3.94
N SER A 211 25.54 17.51 -3.12
CA SER A 211 26.49 16.57 -2.52
C SER A 211 27.24 15.72 -3.56
N GLY A 212 26.71 15.58 -4.76
CA GLY A 212 27.23 14.68 -5.81
C GLY A 212 27.15 13.18 -5.43
N ARG A 213 26.34 12.84 -4.42
CA ARG A 213 26.17 11.48 -3.89
C ARG A 213 24.87 10.80 -4.32
N VAL A 214 24.15 11.41 -5.24
CA VAL A 214 22.88 10.89 -5.76
C VAL A 214 23.10 10.30 -7.15
N CYS A 215 22.53 9.13 -7.40
CA CYS A 215 22.47 8.53 -8.72
C CYS A 215 21.03 8.04 -9.03
N SER A 216 20.74 7.80 -10.28
CA SER A 216 19.46 7.20 -10.67
C SER A 216 19.44 5.70 -10.42
N VAL A 217 18.22 5.13 -10.28
CA VAL A 217 18.07 3.67 -10.21
C VAL A 217 18.54 3.00 -11.50
N ASP A 218 18.34 3.63 -12.67
CA ASP A 218 18.88 3.11 -13.94
C ASP A 218 20.40 2.96 -13.92
N GLN A 219 21.13 3.85 -13.22
CA GLN A 219 22.57 3.72 -13.03
C GLN A 219 22.92 2.62 -12.03
N LEU A 220 22.15 2.51 -10.92
CA LEU A 220 22.36 1.46 -9.93
C LEU A 220 22.21 0.06 -10.52
N VAL A 221 21.19 -0.17 -11.34
CA VAL A 221 20.91 -1.51 -11.90
C VAL A 221 21.93 -1.97 -12.96
N GLN A 222 22.81 -1.09 -13.43
CA GLN A 222 23.95 -1.47 -14.25
C GLN A 222 25.07 -2.14 -13.44
N GLN A 223 25.06 -1.98 -12.12
CA GLN A 223 26.02 -2.66 -11.26
C GLN A 223 25.77 -4.17 -11.23
N PRO A 224 26.81 -4.98 -10.92
CA PRO A 224 26.61 -6.39 -10.68
C PRO A 224 25.58 -6.63 -9.57
N ALA A 225 24.75 -7.66 -9.73
CA ALA A 225 23.82 -8.05 -8.69
C ALA A 225 24.57 -8.46 -7.40
N ILE A 226 24.15 -7.92 -6.27
CA ILE A 226 24.75 -8.21 -4.96
C ILE A 226 24.19 -9.49 -4.33
N GLY A 227 23.06 -10.01 -4.86
CA GLY A 227 22.43 -11.22 -4.36
C GLY A 227 21.42 -11.82 -5.34
N ARG A 228 20.91 -12.99 -4.96
CA ARG A 228 19.90 -13.74 -5.72
C ARG A 228 18.76 -14.17 -4.81
N VAL A 229 17.57 -13.66 -5.09
CA VAL A 229 16.35 -14.08 -4.38
C VAL A 229 15.90 -15.43 -4.90
N ARG A 230 15.88 -16.46 -4.06
CA ARG A 230 15.45 -17.81 -4.46
C ARG A 230 13.94 -17.90 -4.63
N ARG A 231 13.19 -17.27 -3.73
CA ARG A 231 11.74 -17.23 -3.74
C ARG A 231 11.28 -15.87 -3.22
N LEU A 232 10.89 -15.00 -4.14
CA LEU A 232 10.38 -13.70 -3.76
C LEU A 232 9.14 -13.83 -2.88
N HIS A 233 9.16 -13.16 -1.73
CA HIS A 233 7.99 -13.04 -0.88
C HIS A 233 6.91 -12.22 -1.60
N THR A 234 5.66 -12.65 -1.51
CA THR A 234 4.52 -11.91 -2.03
C THR A 234 4.08 -10.90 -0.98
N GLY A 235 4.17 -9.61 -1.29
CA GLY A 235 3.86 -8.55 -0.34
C GLY A 235 4.06 -7.15 -0.93
N SER A 236 3.86 -6.13 -0.11
CA SER A 236 3.98 -4.71 -0.43
C SER A 236 5.04 -4.03 0.43
N TRP A 237 5.20 -2.71 0.29
CA TRP A 237 6.07 -1.93 1.18
C TRP A 237 5.48 -1.71 2.59
N ILE A 238 4.16 -1.96 2.76
CA ILE A 238 3.50 -1.88 4.05
C ILE A 238 3.49 -3.26 4.69
N ASP A 239 4.24 -3.43 5.77
CA ASP A 239 4.35 -4.68 6.54
C ASP A 239 4.68 -5.93 5.71
N ALA A 240 5.14 -5.75 4.46
CA ALA A 240 5.36 -6.81 3.47
C ALA A 240 4.14 -7.75 3.32
N ASP A 241 2.93 -7.20 3.40
CA ASP A 241 1.68 -7.94 3.22
C ASP A 241 0.62 -7.12 2.45
N PHE A 242 -0.62 -7.63 2.35
CA PHE A 242 -1.74 -6.98 1.66
C PHE A 242 -2.93 -6.76 2.60
N ARG A 243 -2.70 -6.61 3.90
CA ARG A 243 -3.78 -6.48 4.88
C ARG A 243 -4.72 -5.32 4.55
N ILE A 244 -4.17 -4.18 4.15
CA ILE A 244 -4.92 -2.95 3.84
C ILE A 244 -5.88 -3.14 2.65
N TRP A 245 -5.54 -4.02 1.70
CA TRP A 245 -6.30 -4.16 0.45
C TRP A 245 -7.11 -5.45 0.34
N ALA A 246 -6.94 -6.39 1.28
CA ALA A 246 -7.57 -7.71 1.22
C ALA A 246 -7.90 -8.29 2.61
N GLY A 247 -7.50 -7.61 3.68
CA GLY A 247 -7.60 -8.12 5.06
C GLY A 247 -8.99 -8.04 5.64
N ASP A 248 -9.68 -6.94 5.41
CA ASP A 248 -11.00 -6.68 5.98
C ASP A 248 -12.13 -7.35 5.16
N PRO A 249 -13.25 -7.71 5.78
CA PRO A 249 -14.44 -8.15 5.07
C PRO A 249 -14.95 -7.15 4.03
N GLN A 250 -14.80 -5.85 4.27
CA GLN A 250 -15.20 -4.80 3.32
C GLN A 250 -14.35 -4.84 2.06
N ASP A 251 -13.03 -5.02 2.18
CA ASP A 251 -12.15 -5.22 1.02
C ASP A 251 -12.63 -6.39 0.18
N ARG A 252 -12.90 -7.53 0.84
CA ARG A 252 -13.35 -8.73 0.13
C ARG A 252 -14.73 -8.55 -0.51
N ALA A 253 -15.61 -7.75 0.08
CA ALA A 253 -16.89 -7.39 -0.54
C ALA A 253 -16.66 -6.55 -1.81
N ALA A 254 -15.79 -5.54 -1.75
CA ALA A 254 -15.41 -4.73 -2.90
C ALA A 254 -14.81 -5.58 -4.03
N TRP A 255 -13.84 -6.44 -3.72
CA TRP A 255 -13.26 -7.38 -4.70
C TRP A 255 -14.29 -8.34 -5.27
N GLY A 256 -15.31 -8.74 -4.47
CA GLY A 256 -16.42 -9.56 -4.96
C GLY A 256 -17.27 -8.84 -6.01
N LEU A 257 -17.57 -7.56 -5.80
CA LEU A 257 -18.28 -6.72 -6.79
C LEU A 257 -17.46 -6.53 -8.06
N LEU A 258 -16.17 -6.27 -7.91
CA LEU A 258 -15.23 -6.14 -9.03
C LEU A 258 -15.14 -7.45 -9.83
N ALA A 259 -15.08 -8.60 -9.16
CA ALA A 259 -15.05 -9.91 -9.80
C ALA A 259 -16.30 -10.17 -10.67
N GLN A 260 -17.46 -9.74 -10.20
CA GLN A 260 -18.71 -9.86 -10.97
C GLN A 260 -18.66 -9.03 -12.26
N LEU A 261 -18.26 -7.77 -12.19
CA LEU A 261 -18.12 -6.92 -13.38
C LEU A 261 -17.08 -7.52 -14.34
N ARG A 262 -15.95 -7.96 -13.80
CA ARG A 262 -14.86 -8.53 -14.61
C ARG A 262 -15.30 -9.80 -15.35
N GLN A 263 -16.07 -10.64 -14.72
CA GLN A 263 -16.63 -11.84 -15.35
C GLN A 263 -17.63 -11.47 -16.45
N ALA A 264 -18.55 -10.54 -16.16
CA ALA A 264 -19.51 -10.05 -17.15
C ALA A 264 -18.83 -9.40 -18.37
N TRP A 265 -17.75 -8.64 -18.15
CA TRP A 265 -16.96 -8.04 -19.23
C TRP A 265 -16.36 -9.12 -20.15
N LYS A 266 -15.84 -10.21 -19.57
CA LYS A 266 -15.35 -11.35 -20.35
C LYS A 266 -16.47 -12.01 -21.17
N GLU A 267 -17.63 -12.25 -20.55
CA GLU A 267 -18.79 -12.88 -21.21
C GLU A 267 -19.35 -12.02 -22.36
N ALA A 268 -19.24 -10.71 -22.24
CA ALA A 268 -19.61 -9.75 -23.28
C ALA A 268 -18.57 -9.63 -24.42
N GLY A 269 -17.49 -10.41 -24.40
CA GLY A 269 -16.44 -10.37 -25.43
C GLY A 269 -15.41 -9.25 -25.25
N CYS A 270 -15.23 -8.76 -24.03
CA CYS A 270 -14.22 -7.79 -23.66
C CYS A 270 -14.33 -6.43 -24.40
N PRO A 271 -15.49 -5.75 -24.41
CA PRO A 271 -15.65 -4.49 -25.12
C PRO A 271 -14.78 -3.39 -24.53
N GLU A 272 -14.10 -2.64 -25.38
CA GLU A 272 -13.10 -1.62 -24.98
C GLU A 272 -13.72 -0.47 -24.16
N ASP A 273 -14.93 -0.07 -24.47
CA ASP A 273 -15.62 1.03 -23.77
C ASP A 273 -15.83 0.74 -22.28
N ALA A 274 -15.96 -0.53 -21.89
CA ALA A 274 -16.10 -0.93 -20.50
C ALA A 274 -14.74 -1.08 -19.79
N TRP A 275 -13.64 -1.29 -20.52
CA TRP A 275 -12.31 -1.51 -19.95
C TRP A 275 -11.85 -0.37 -19.05
N ARG A 276 -12.01 0.88 -19.48
CA ARG A 276 -11.59 2.04 -18.68
C ARG A 276 -12.25 2.06 -17.29
N HIS A 277 -13.52 1.70 -17.21
CA HIS A 277 -14.25 1.65 -15.95
C HIS A 277 -13.79 0.49 -15.07
N LEU A 278 -13.54 -0.66 -15.69
CA LEU A 278 -13.00 -1.82 -15.01
C LEU A 278 -11.60 -1.52 -14.46
N ALA A 279 -10.69 -1.01 -15.30
CA ALA A 279 -9.32 -0.67 -14.90
C ALA A 279 -9.29 0.37 -13.76
N ASN A 280 -10.14 1.39 -13.78
CA ASN A 280 -10.27 2.33 -12.68
C ASN A 280 -10.80 1.67 -11.40
N ALA A 281 -11.72 0.71 -11.52
CA ALA A 281 -12.24 -0.01 -10.35
C ALA A 281 -11.22 -1.00 -9.76
N GLU A 282 -10.17 -1.35 -10.49
CA GLU A 282 -9.05 -2.18 -10.02
C GLU A 282 -8.03 -1.40 -9.17
N SER A 283 -8.13 -0.05 -9.11
CA SER A 283 -7.21 0.79 -8.33
C SER A 283 -7.16 0.39 -6.85
N SER A 284 -5.97 0.47 -6.28
CA SER A 284 -5.75 0.24 -4.85
C SER A 284 -6.38 1.30 -3.96
N ASP A 285 -6.65 2.49 -4.50
CA ASP A 285 -7.20 3.63 -3.76
C ASP A 285 -8.54 3.32 -3.09
N TRP A 286 -9.36 2.48 -3.72
CA TRP A 286 -10.69 2.17 -3.18
C TRP A 286 -10.60 1.38 -1.89
N THR A 287 -9.87 0.27 -1.90
CA THR A 287 -9.73 -0.63 -0.74
C THR A 287 -8.84 -0.06 0.36
N TRP A 288 -8.05 0.97 0.06
CA TRP A 288 -7.31 1.74 1.07
C TRP A 288 -8.23 2.35 2.15
N TRP A 289 -9.46 2.72 1.78
CA TRP A 289 -10.41 3.40 2.66
C TRP A 289 -11.46 2.47 3.27
N PHE A 290 -11.42 1.18 2.96
CA PHE A 290 -12.27 0.18 3.60
C PHE A 290 -11.58 -0.41 4.83
N GLY A 291 -12.39 -0.95 5.76
CA GLY A 291 -11.86 -1.47 7.01
C GLY A 291 -11.51 -0.38 8.04
N PRO A 292 -10.95 -0.79 9.18
CA PRO A 292 -10.68 0.11 10.30
C PRO A 292 -9.29 0.78 10.26
N GLU A 293 -8.45 0.45 9.29
CA GLU A 293 -7.05 0.89 9.26
C GLU A 293 -6.89 2.37 8.94
N HIS A 294 -7.75 2.90 8.06
CA HIS A 294 -7.69 4.29 7.62
C HIS A 294 -9.03 4.98 7.82
N HIS A 295 -8.98 6.21 8.29
CA HIS A 295 -10.15 7.06 8.45
C HIS A 295 -9.98 8.35 7.66
N SER A 296 -11.03 8.72 6.93
CA SER A 296 -11.10 9.98 6.21
C SER A 296 -12.53 10.51 6.26
N GLU A 297 -12.67 11.81 6.39
CA GLU A 297 -13.99 12.49 6.26
C GLU A 297 -14.62 12.30 4.87
N VAL A 298 -13.83 11.87 3.89
CA VAL A 298 -14.26 11.63 2.50
C VAL A 298 -14.31 10.14 2.13
N ALA A 299 -14.21 9.21 3.09
CA ALA A 299 -14.28 7.77 2.83
C ALA A 299 -15.56 7.36 2.08
N ASP A 300 -16.72 7.96 2.44
CA ASP A 300 -17.99 7.72 1.77
C ASP A 300 -17.96 8.16 0.29
N LEU A 301 -17.18 9.19 -0.04
CA LEU A 301 -16.98 9.63 -1.42
C LEU A 301 -16.16 8.61 -2.21
N PHE A 302 -15.11 8.04 -1.63
CA PHE A 302 -14.32 6.98 -2.27
C PHE A 302 -15.17 5.74 -2.54
N ASP A 303 -15.99 5.30 -1.56
CA ASP A 303 -16.96 4.21 -1.77
C ASP A 303 -17.96 4.53 -2.90
N ALA A 304 -18.52 5.73 -2.92
CA ALA A 304 -19.45 6.15 -3.95
C ALA A 304 -18.80 6.18 -5.34
N LEU A 305 -17.56 6.66 -5.47
CA LEU A 305 -16.80 6.70 -6.72
C LEU A 305 -16.47 5.28 -7.20
N PHE A 306 -16.01 4.39 -6.31
CA PHE A 306 -15.79 2.99 -6.65
C PHE A 306 -17.03 2.34 -7.25
N ARG A 307 -18.16 2.45 -6.55
CA ARG A 307 -19.44 1.91 -7.05
C ARG A 307 -19.92 2.58 -8.34
N ALA A 308 -19.61 3.88 -8.52
CA ALA A 308 -19.92 4.58 -9.77
C ALA A 308 -19.12 4.04 -10.96
N HIS A 309 -17.83 3.73 -10.78
CA HIS A 309 -17.02 3.07 -11.80
C HIS A 309 -17.55 1.68 -12.14
N LEU A 310 -17.89 0.87 -11.15
CA LEU A 310 -18.52 -0.44 -11.38
C LEU A 310 -19.85 -0.29 -12.15
N ALA A 311 -20.73 0.62 -11.72
CA ALA A 311 -22.01 0.85 -12.36
C ALA A 311 -21.85 1.36 -13.81
N ALA A 312 -20.86 2.20 -14.07
CA ALA A 312 -20.54 2.67 -15.42
C ALA A 312 -20.04 1.52 -16.31
N GLY A 313 -19.21 0.63 -15.77
CA GLY A 313 -18.80 -0.59 -16.47
C GLY A 313 -19.99 -1.46 -16.86
N TRP A 314 -20.93 -1.72 -15.94
CA TRP A 314 -22.16 -2.49 -16.25
C TRP A 314 -23.02 -1.83 -17.31
N ARG A 315 -23.15 -0.49 -17.28
CA ARG A 315 -23.90 0.24 -18.34
C ARG A 315 -23.21 0.14 -19.70
N ALA A 316 -21.88 0.23 -19.73
CA ALA A 316 -21.11 0.07 -20.96
C ALA A 316 -21.25 -1.33 -21.57
N LEU A 317 -21.52 -2.34 -20.75
CA LEU A 317 -21.85 -3.70 -21.21
C LEU A 317 -23.30 -3.83 -21.73
N GLY A 318 -24.13 -2.79 -21.59
CA GLY A 318 -25.56 -2.84 -21.94
C GLY A 318 -26.41 -3.68 -20.97
N GLY A 319 -25.85 -4.10 -19.84
CA GLY A 319 -26.52 -4.90 -18.83
C GLY A 319 -27.18 -4.07 -17.72
N PRO A 320 -28.07 -4.69 -16.90
CA PRO A 320 -28.61 -4.05 -15.73
C PRO A 320 -27.51 -3.85 -14.67
N VAL A 321 -27.52 -2.68 -14.04
CA VAL A 321 -26.62 -2.40 -12.90
C VAL A 321 -27.11 -3.24 -11.71
N PRO A 322 -26.23 -4.07 -11.07
CA PRO A 322 -26.61 -4.84 -9.91
C PRO A 322 -27.12 -3.98 -8.75
N GLU A 323 -28.19 -4.41 -8.10
CA GLU A 323 -28.80 -3.68 -6.95
C GLU A 323 -27.81 -3.49 -5.80
N ALA A 324 -26.87 -4.42 -5.62
CA ALA A 324 -25.82 -4.31 -4.60
C ALA A 324 -25.02 -3.00 -4.72
N LEU A 325 -24.85 -2.46 -5.93
CA LEU A 325 -24.14 -1.19 -6.15
C LEU A 325 -24.92 0.05 -5.71
N ALA A 326 -26.19 -0.08 -5.35
CA ALA A 326 -26.98 1.00 -4.76
C ALA A 326 -26.66 1.22 -3.25
N ARG A 327 -25.99 0.29 -2.62
CA ARG A 327 -25.67 0.32 -1.18
C ARG A 327 -24.16 0.48 -0.96
N PRO A 328 -23.72 1.18 0.12
CA PRO A 328 -22.30 1.24 0.47
C PRO A 328 -21.70 -0.16 0.65
N VAL A 329 -20.43 -0.33 0.24
CA VAL A 329 -19.69 -1.59 0.38
C VAL A 329 -19.64 -2.06 1.84
N GLN A 330 -19.49 -1.14 2.77
CA GLN A 330 -19.51 -1.41 4.20
C GLN A 330 -20.77 -2.18 4.63
N SER A 331 -21.94 -1.83 4.08
CA SER A 331 -23.20 -2.52 4.40
C SER A 331 -23.29 -3.94 3.80
N LEU A 332 -22.44 -4.27 2.83
CA LEU A 332 -22.40 -5.58 2.18
C LEU A 332 -21.44 -6.55 2.88
N ALA A 333 -20.49 -6.02 3.64
CA ALA A 333 -19.49 -6.84 4.32
C ALA A 333 -20.03 -7.64 5.52
N GLY A 334 -21.25 -7.36 5.95
CA GLY A 334 -21.77 -7.85 7.23
C GLY A 334 -21.08 -7.17 8.42
N ASP A 335 -21.52 -7.47 9.63
CA ASP A 335 -20.91 -6.91 10.85
C ASP A 335 -19.42 -7.29 10.92
N SER A 336 -18.55 -6.35 10.61
CA SER A 336 -17.12 -6.57 10.41
C SER A 336 -16.34 -6.84 11.71
N LEU A 337 -16.92 -6.60 12.86
CA LEU A 337 -16.32 -6.88 14.16
C LEU A 337 -17.20 -7.82 15.00
N VAL A 338 -17.29 -9.08 14.60
CA VAL A 338 -17.78 -10.11 15.52
C VAL A 338 -16.65 -10.41 16.51
N LEU A 339 -16.56 -9.62 17.57
CA LEU A 339 -15.71 -9.90 18.72
C LEU A 339 -16.24 -11.17 19.38
N LYS A 340 -15.66 -12.32 19.02
CA LYS A 340 -16.04 -13.63 19.59
C LYS A 340 -15.38 -13.80 20.94
N GLN A 341 -16.07 -13.47 22.02
CA GLN A 341 -15.64 -13.91 23.34
C GLN A 341 -15.67 -15.45 23.43
N ARG A 342 -14.68 -16.05 24.08
CA ARG A 342 -14.55 -17.51 24.24
C ARG A 342 -15.47 -18.10 25.32
N GLY A 343 -16.19 -17.24 26.05
CA GLY A 343 -17.13 -17.59 27.10
C GLY A 343 -17.54 -16.39 27.91
N ARG A 344 -18.49 -16.58 28.82
CA ARG A 344 -18.92 -15.53 29.75
C ARG A 344 -17.86 -15.29 30.81
N GLY A 345 -17.67 -14.04 31.23
CA GLY A 345 -16.74 -13.65 32.28
C GLY A 345 -17.10 -12.32 32.91
N ARG A 346 -16.76 -12.14 34.16
CA ARG A 346 -16.90 -10.90 34.91
C ARG A 346 -15.56 -10.61 35.58
N PRO A 347 -14.68 -9.83 34.94
CA PRO A 347 -13.38 -9.51 35.49
C PRO A 347 -13.49 -8.62 36.72
N ARG A 348 -12.53 -8.69 37.61
CA ARG A 348 -12.35 -7.75 38.70
C ARG A 348 -11.95 -6.40 38.14
N LEU A 349 -12.57 -5.34 38.58
CA LEU A 349 -12.32 -3.96 38.18
C LEU A 349 -11.76 -3.18 39.39
N ASP A 350 -10.61 -3.63 39.89
CA ASP A 350 -9.92 -3.09 41.07
C ASP A 350 -8.70 -2.25 40.75
N GLY A 351 -8.52 -1.92 39.46
CA GLY A 351 -7.36 -1.16 38.97
C GLY A 351 -6.14 -2.00 38.68
N ALA A 352 -6.13 -3.32 39.02
CA ALA A 352 -5.06 -4.23 38.71
C ALA A 352 -5.40 -5.16 37.53
N LEU A 353 -4.41 -5.51 36.72
CA LEU A 353 -4.60 -6.45 35.63
C LEU A 353 -4.54 -7.89 36.18
N HIS A 354 -5.66 -8.60 36.09
CA HIS A 354 -5.76 -10.02 36.41
C HIS A 354 -5.95 -10.84 35.11
N PRO A 355 -4.88 -11.33 34.44
CA PRO A 355 -4.96 -11.94 33.11
C PRO A 355 -5.97 -13.08 33.01
N ALA A 356 -6.11 -13.89 34.06
CA ALA A 356 -7.03 -15.01 34.11
C ALA A 356 -8.52 -14.58 33.98
N ASP A 357 -8.87 -13.39 34.47
CA ASP A 357 -10.23 -12.88 34.41
C ASP A 357 -10.66 -12.51 32.98
N TRP A 358 -9.66 -12.23 32.11
CA TRP A 358 -9.83 -11.85 30.71
C TRP A 358 -9.57 -13.02 29.73
N ALA A 359 -9.27 -14.22 30.23
CA ALA A 359 -8.93 -15.37 29.37
C ALA A 359 -10.04 -15.77 28.40
N ARG A 360 -11.29 -15.41 28.68
CA ARG A 360 -12.48 -15.68 27.85
C ARG A 360 -12.94 -14.46 27.03
N ALA A 361 -12.26 -13.35 27.16
CA ALA A 361 -12.58 -12.13 26.45
C ALA A 361 -12.31 -12.25 24.94
N ALA A 362 -13.04 -11.49 24.15
CA ALA A 362 -12.64 -11.17 22.80
C ALA A 362 -11.51 -10.15 22.84
N SER A 363 -10.46 -10.37 22.04
CA SER A 363 -9.36 -9.43 21.92
C SER A 363 -9.75 -8.28 21.00
N ILE A 364 -9.43 -7.06 21.40
CA ILE A 364 -9.48 -5.87 20.56
C ILE A 364 -8.04 -5.68 20.04
N PRO A 365 -7.78 -5.81 18.74
CA PRO A 365 -6.44 -5.60 18.21
C PRO A 365 -6.02 -4.13 18.40
N PRO A 366 -4.71 -3.84 18.45
CA PRO A 366 -4.25 -2.47 18.42
C PRO A 366 -4.68 -1.81 17.11
N PRO A 367 -4.93 -0.49 17.12
CA PRO A 367 -5.10 0.24 15.86
C PRO A 367 -3.85 0.04 15.01
N THR A 368 -4.05 -0.34 13.76
CA THR A 368 -2.93 -0.53 12.83
C THR A 368 -2.37 0.83 12.47
N GLN A 369 -1.09 1.03 12.75
CA GLN A 369 -0.36 2.19 12.26
C GLN A 369 -0.02 1.93 10.80
N GLY A 370 -0.75 2.56 9.88
CA GLY A 370 -0.34 2.63 8.47
C GLY A 370 0.89 3.54 8.32
N SER A 371 1.63 3.40 7.22
CA SER A 371 2.77 4.26 6.87
C SER A 371 2.41 5.77 6.85
N MET A 372 1.13 6.09 6.74
CA MET A 372 0.57 7.45 6.79
C MET A 372 0.13 7.89 8.19
N SER A 373 0.22 7.03 9.21
CA SER A 373 -0.16 7.39 10.58
C SER A 373 0.93 8.25 11.21
N ARG A 374 0.68 9.55 11.30
CA ARG A 374 1.60 10.58 11.82
C ARG A 374 1.67 10.66 13.35
N GLY A 375 1.22 9.65 14.08
CA GLY A 375 1.16 9.68 15.53
C GLY A 375 1.49 8.36 16.21
N ARG A 376 2.05 8.46 17.42
CA ARG A 376 2.17 7.31 18.32
C ARG A 376 0.76 6.89 18.74
N SER A 377 0.38 5.62 18.48
CA SER A 377 -0.93 5.14 18.94
C SER A 377 -0.96 5.15 20.47
N TRP A 378 -1.95 5.83 21.03
CA TRP A 378 -2.21 5.82 22.47
C TRP A 378 -2.89 4.50 22.91
N LEU A 379 -3.44 3.71 21.98
CA LEU A 379 -4.10 2.44 22.23
C LEU A 379 -3.27 1.27 21.68
N HIS A 380 -2.86 0.37 22.55
CA HIS A 380 -2.08 -0.84 22.19
C HIS A 380 -2.97 -2.07 22.00
N GLY A 381 -4.28 -1.93 22.17
CA GLY A 381 -5.24 -3.00 22.07
C GLY A 381 -6.19 -3.03 23.25
N GLY A 382 -6.88 -4.14 23.41
CA GLY A 382 -7.81 -4.29 24.51
C GLY A 382 -8.50 -5.64 24.55
N ALA A 383 -9.51 -5.72 25.40
CA ALA A 383 -10.34 -6.90 25.50
C ALA A 383 -11.76 -6.54 25.93
N ILE A 384 -12.74 -7.31 25.48
CA ILE A 384 -14.14 -7.16 25.84
C ILE A 384 -14.74 -8.51 26.27
N VAL A 385 -15.43 -8.53 27.37
CA VAL A 385 -16.12 -9.72 27.88
C VAL A 385 -17.43 -9.37 28.57
N GLY A 386 -18.43 -10.19 28.40
CA GLY A 386 -19.72 -10.04 29.03
C GLY A 386 -20.15 -11.29 29.81
N ASP A 387 -20.93 -11.12 30.88
CA ASP A 387 -21.55 -12.20 31.65
C ASP A 387 -23.03 -12.42 31.29
N GLY A 388 -23.58 -11.60 30.43
CA GLY A 388 -24.98 -11.58 30.01
C GLY A 388 -25.79 -10.45 30.67
N HIS A 389 -25.27 -9.78 31.71
CA HIS A 389 -25.86 -8.62 32.38
C HIS A 389 -24.95 -7.41 32.34
N HIS A 390 -23.62 -7.64 32.30
CA HIS A 390 -22.60 -6.60 32.26
C HIS A 390 -21.65 -6.83 31.10
N LEU A 391 -21.18 -5.74 30.52
CA LEU A 391 -20.11 -5.72 29.52
C LEU A 391 -18.90 -5.04 30.15
N SER A 392 -17.77 -5.73 30.17
CA SER A 392 -16.50 -5.21 30.68
C SER A 392 -15.54 -4.99 29.53
N LEU A 393 -15.01 -3.77 29.45
CA LEU A 393 -14.03 -3.35 28.43
C LEU A 393 -12.70 -3.07 29.13
N ARG A 394 -11.61 -3.57 28.55
CA ARG A 394 -10.23 -3.24 28.89
C ARG A 394 -9.60 -2.55 27.69
N LEU A 395 -8.93 -1.44 27.92
CA LEU A 395 -8.09 -0.75 26.96
C LEU A 395 -6.63 -0.82 27.43
N ASP A 396 -5.74 -1.26 26.58
CA ASP A 396 -4.31 -1.31 26.83
C ASP A 396 -3.69 -0.04 26.23
N LEU A 397 -3.39 0.94 27.10
CA LEU A 397 -2.97 2.29 26.71
C LEU A 397 -1.45 2.45 26.74
N ASP A 398 -0.92 3.37 25.93
CA ASP A 398 0.46 3.83 26.06
C ASP A 398 0.58 4.66 27.36
N PRO A 399 1.45 4.27 28.31
CA PRO A 399 1.59 4.97 29.58
C PRO A 399 2.08 6.42 29.43
N GLU A 400 2.68 6.77 28.30
CA GLU A 400 3.18 8.12 28.01
C GLU A 400 2.14 8.99 27.27
N ALA A 401 1.00 8.44 26.84
CA ALA A 401 0.03 9.15 26.00
C ALA A 401 -0.98 10.03 26.77
N GLY A 402 -0.90 10.06 28.10
CA GLY A 402 -1.89 10.75 28.95
C GLY A 402 -3.19 9.95 29.13
N ALA A 403 -4.01 10.38 30.09
CA ALA A 403 -5.29 9.70 30.35
C ALA A 403 -6.32 10.04 29.26
N PRO A 404 -6.93 9.04 28.60
CA PRO A 404 -7.98 9.30 27.63
C PRO A 404 -9.27 9.76 28.34
N THR A 405 -9.99 10.66 27.70
CA THR A 405 -11.33 11.06 28.13
C THR A 405 -12.35 10.24 27.34
N LEU A 406 -13.26 9.57 28.06
CA LEU A 406 -14.39 8.88 27.44
C LEU A 406 -15.54 9.85 27.25
N GLU A 407 -15.85 10.18 26.00
CA GLU A 407 -17.03 10.97 25.68
C GLU A 407 -18.21 10.05 25.36
N ARG A 408 -19.37 10.42 25.86
CA ARG A 408 -20.65 9.76 25.59
C ARG A 408 -21.55 10.75 24.87
N GLU A 409 -22.05 10.38 23.73
CA GLU A 409 -22.90 11.25 22.93
C GLU A 409 -24.08 11.75 23.76
N GLY A 410 -24.20 13.08 23.93
CA GLY A 410 -25.26 13.74 24.75
C GLY A 410 -25.06 13.73 26.25
N GLN A 411 -23.92 13.35 26.79
CA GLN A 411 -23.59 13.40 28.22
C GLN A 411 -22.20 14.00 28.49
N PRO A 412 -21.93 14.58 29.69
CA PRO A 412 -20.62 15.10 30.03
C PRO A 412 -19.56 13.96 30.03
N PRO A 413 -18.29 14.29 29.72
CA PRO A 413 -17.18 13.32 29.71
C PRO A 413 -17.04 12.61 31.07
N ILE A 414 -16.68 11.33 31.02
CA ILE A 414 -16.34 10.54 32.21
C ILE A 414 -14.81 10.58 32.34
N ALA A 415 -14.34 11.15 33.46
CA ALA A 415 -12.92 11.23 33.78
C ALA A 415 -12.32 9.88 34.16
#